data_8aa6bfad9286a5dba569784fc18c4401
#
_entry.id   8aa6bfad9286a5dba569784fc18c4401
#
_cell.length_a   1.000
_cell.length_b   1.000
_cell.length_c   1.000
_cell.angle_alpha   90.00
_cell.angle_beta   90.00
_cell.angle_gamma   90.00
#
_symmetry.space_group_name_H-M   'P 1'
#
loop_
_entity.id
_entity.type
_entity.pdbx_description
1 polymer ?
#
loop_
_entity_poly.entity_id
_entity_poly.type
_entity_poly.pdbx_seq_one_letter_code
_entity_poly.pdbx_strand_id
1 'polypeptide(L)'
;AGTSNVLTGQMFNVPVLGTHAHSWIMSFPDEYTAFKTYARMYPNSCTLLVDTYDVLKSGVPNAIRVFEEMREEGVKLTHYGIRIDSGDLAYLSKEAYKMLAAAGFDDATISASSDLDEYLIDSLKTQDAKINSWGVGTNLITSKDNPAFGGVYKLAAVKDSGSSTFTPKIKLSENTEKVTNPGNKTVYRIYSKSTGKIKADLICMADEVFDPEETMIIFDPIDTWKKTKVLGGTYELRELLIPVIREGKRVYTSPEVMELREYCQKEQNTLWDESRRLVNPQKVY
;
A
#
# COMPACT_ATOMS: atom_id res chain seq x y z
N ALA A 1 2.97 9.06 2.60
CA ALA A 1 2.06 9.16 1.47
C ALA A 1 0.85 10.01 1.82
N GLY A 2 0.21 10.62 0.84
CA GLY A 2 -0.96 11.46 0.99
C GLY A 2 -1.89 11.30 -0.22
N THR A 3 -2.94 12.08 -0.25
CA THR A 3 -3.95 12.08 -1.31
C THR A 3 -3.97 13.40 -2.07
N SER A 4 -4.27 13.38 -3.36
CA SER A 4 -4.57 14.59 -4.14
C SER A 4 -6.02 15.06 -3.97
N ASN A 5 -6.88 14.26 -3.32
CA ASN A 5 -8.26 14.61 -3.06
C ASN A 5 -8.38 15.46 -1.77
N VAL A 6 -8.63 16.74 -1.95
CA VAL A 6 -8.72 17.71 -0.84
C VAL A 6 -9.85 17.37 0.13
N LEU A 7 -11.01 16.93 -0.37
CA LEU A 7 -12.14 16.53 0.47
C LEU A 7 -11.81 15.31 1.34
N THR A 8 -11.12 14.32 0.77
CA THR A 8 -10.62 13.16 1.53
C THR A 8 -9.65 13.59 2.63
N GLY A 9 -8.76 14.53 2.32
CA GLY A 9 -7.86 15.10 3.34
C GLY A 9 -8.60 15.74 4.49
N GLN A 10 -9.62 16.52 4.18
CA GLN A 10 -10.46 17.19 5.19
C GLN A 10 -11.28 16.20 6.03
N MET A 11 -11.90 15.20 5.39
CA MET A 11 -12.80 14.26 6.08
C MET A 11 -12.07 13.24 6.95
N PHE A 12 -10.87 12.83 6.55
CA PHE A 12 -10.14 11.71 7.17
C PHE A 12 -8.77 12.10 7.73
N ASN A 13 -8.47 13.40 7.79
CA ASN A 13 -7.19 13.93 8.26
C ASN A 13 -5.97 13.28 7.60
N VAL A 14 -6.07 13.02 6.30
CA VAL A 14 -4.99 12.47 5.49
C VAL A 14 -4.20 13.63 4.88
N PRO A 15 -2.85 13.61 4.86
CA PRO A 15 -2.06 14.64 4.20
C PRO A 15 -2.49 14.86 2.76
N VAL A 16 -2.74 16.11 2.38
CA VAL A 16 -3.06 16.50 1.01
C VAL A 16 -1.76 16.84 0.30
N LEU A 17 -1.49 16.13 -0.79
CA LEU A 17 -0.31 16.31 -1.63
C LEU A 17 -0.75 16.43 -3.08
N GLY A 18 -0.05 17.24 -3.84
CA GLY A 18 -0.35 17.40 -5.25
C GLY A 18 0.54 18.47 -5.89
N THR A 19 0.39 18.64 -7.21
CA THR A 19 1.08 19.61 -8.01
C THR A 19 0.08 20.29 -8.96
N HIS A 20 0.54 21.25 -9.74
CA HIS A 20 -0.29 21.81 -10.81
C HIS A 20 -0.48 20.84 -11.99
N ALA A 21 -1.46 21.12 -12.85
CA ALA A 21 -1.74 20.36 -14.07
C ALA A 21 -1.14 21.05 -15.30
N HIS A 22 -1.11 20.34 -16.45
CA HIS A 22 -0.70 20.93 -17.74
C HIS A 22 -1.52 22.15 -18.11
N SER A 23 -2.83 22.16 -17.78
CA SER A 23 -3.72 23.31 -18.03
C SER A 23 -3.28 24.58 -17.33
N TRP A 24 -2.63 24.48 -16.16
CA TRP A 24 -2.00 25.63 -15.50
C TRP A 24 -0.92 26.25 -16.39
N ILE A 25 -0.01 25.45 -16.92
CA ILE A 25 1.07 25.93 -17.78
C ILE A 25 0.51 26.54 -19.05
N MET A 26 -0.43 25.86 -19.69
CA MET A 26 -1.10 26.31 -20.93
C MET A 26 -1.89 27.61 -20.77
N SER A 27 -2.27 27.99 -19.55
CA SER A 27 -2.99 29.24 -19.28
C SER A 27 -2.09 30.47 -19.23
N PHE A 28 -0.76 30.30 -19.29
CA PHE A 28 0.23 31.39 -19.32
C PHE A 28 0.79 31.61 -20.73
N PRO A 29 1.37 32.78 -21.01
CA PRO A 29 1.99 33.06 -22.30
C PRO A 29 3.17 32.13 -22.64
N ASP A 30 3.89 31.65 -21.62
CA ASP A 30 5.01 30.70 -21.74
C ASP A 30 5.19 29.89 -20.45
N GLU A 31 5.92 28.79 -20.54
CA GLU A 31 6.15 27.83 -19.48
C GLU A 31 6.95 28.43 -18.31
N TYR A 32 7.97 29.26 -18.61
CA TYR A 32 8.75 29.91 -17.56
C TYR A 32 7.88 30.84 -16.70
N THR A 33 7.00 31.62 -17.31
CA THR A 33 6.08 32.52 -16.60
C THR A 33 5.13 31.72 -15.69
N ALA A 34 4.63 30.58 -16.17
CA ALA A 34 3.81 29.67 -15.38
C ALA A 34 4.57 29.12 -14.17
N PHE A 35 5.79 28.63 -14.37
CA PHE A 35 6.65 28.10 -13.30
C PHE A 35 7.01 29.15 -12.26
N LYS A 36 7.43 30.33 -12.70
CA LYS A 36 7.78 31.45 -11.81
C LYS A 36 6.59 31.90 -10.96
N THR A 37 5.40 31.96 -11.56
CA THR A 37 4.17 32.31 -10.84
C THR A 37 3.85 31.25 -9.78
N TYR A 38 3.93 29.97 -10.13
CA TYR A 38 3.71 28.87 -9.19
C TYR A 38 4.74 28.88 -8.04
N ALA A 39 6.01 29.07 -8.35
CA ALA A 39 7.08 29.15 -7.36
C ALA A 39 6.87 30.28 -6.33
N ARG A 40 6.37 31.42 -6.78
CA ARG A 40 6.03 32.55 -5.89
C ARG A 40 4.83 32.25 -4.98
N MET A 41 3.86 31.49 -5.46
CA MET A 41 2.69 31.09 -4.67
C MET A 41 3.02 30.01 -3.64
N TYR A 42 3.94 29.10 -3.99
CA TYR A 42 4.28 27.92 -3.18
C TYR A 42 5.79 27.75 -2.98
N PRO A 43 6.48 28.74 -2.39
CA PRO A 43 7.95 28.74 -2.33
C PRO A 43 8.53 27.57 -1.51
N ASN A 44 7.77 27.04 -0.55
CA ASN A 44 8.18 25.93 0.31
C ASN A 44 7.71 24.55 -0.19
N SER A 45 6.99 24.49 -1.32
CA SER A 45 6.45 23.24 -1.90
C SER A 45 6.31 23.41 -3.41
N CYS A 46 7.45 23.60 -4.09
CA CYS A 46 7.50 23.92 -5.51
C CYS A 46 7.89 22.73 -6.35
N THR A 47 6.90 21.96 -6.84
CA THR A 47 7.13 20.90 -7.83
C THR A 47 6.57 21.33 -9.17
N LEU A 48 7.43 21.40 -10.20
CA LEU A 48 7.11 21.91 -11.53
C LEU A 48 6.90 20.77 -12.52
N LEU A 49 5.76 20.76 -13.23
CA LEU A 49 5.41 19.77 -14.25
C LEU A 49 6.09 20.15 -15.56
N VAL A 50 7.11 19.38 -15.97
CA VAL A 50 8.08 19.78 -17.00
C VAL A 50 7.83 19.18 -18.39
N ASP A 51 6.79 18.39 -18.55
CA ASP A 51 6.50 17.65 -19.79
C ASP A 51 5.31 18.22 -20.58
N THR A 52 4.94 19.48 -20.33
CA THR A 52 3.85 20.10 -21.11
C THR A 52 4.23 20.28 -22.59
N TYR A 53 5.49 20.59 -22.87
CA TYR A 53 6.02 20.79 -24.23
C TYR A 53 7.19 19.86 -24.53
N ASP A 54 8.37 20.12 -23.98
CA ASP A 54 9.57 19.30 -24.15
C ASP A 54 10.37 19.26 -22.83
N VAL A 55 10.45 18.07 -22.24
CA VAL A 55 11.08 17.89 -20.92
C VAL A 55 12.51 18.44 -20.87
N LEU A 56 13.34 18.07 -21.85
CA LEU A 56 14.78 18.33 -21.79
C LEU A 56 15.18 19.67 -22.45
N LYS A 57 14.41 20.16 -23.43
CA LYS A 57 14.73 21.39 -24.12
C LYS A 57 14.03 22.63 -23.53
N SER A 58 12.94 22.46 -22.84
CA SER A 58 12.12 23.53 -22.26
C SER A 58 11.86 23.35 -20.77
N GLY A 59 11.20 22.29 -20.38
CA GLY A 59 10.69 22.12 -19.02
C GLY A 59 11.78 22.14 -17.96
N VAL A 60 12.78 21.27 -18.05
CA VAL A 60 13.87 21.21 -17.06
C VAL A 60 14.72 22.48 -17.09
N PRO A 61 15.14 23.06 -18.25
CA PRO A 61 15.83 24.34 -18.27
C PRO A 61 15.06 25.48 -17.62
N ASN A 62 13.75 25.60 -17.88
CA ASN A 62 12.91 26.62 -17.24
C ASN A 62 12.75 26.39 -15.74
N ALA A 63 12.64 25.14 -15.29
CA ALA A 63 12.59 24.80 -13.87
C ALA A 63 13.90 25.20 -13.15
N ILE A 64 15.03 24.85 -13.73
CA ILE A 64 16.37 25.23 -13.20
C ILE A 64 16.45 26.74 -13.06
N ARG A 65 16.11 27.48 -14.10
CA ARG A 65 16.10 28.93 -14.08
C ARG A 65 15.27 29.52 -12.95
N VAL A 66 14.07 28.96 -12.72
CA VAL A 66 13.20 29.40 -11.62
C VAL A 66 13.82 29.07 -10.26
N PHE A 67 14.42 27.91 -10.08
CA PHE A 67 15.09 27.52 -8.83
C PHE A 67 16.33 28.41 -8.55
N GLU A 68 17.08 28.78 -9.57
CA GLU A 68 18.20 29.75 -9.47
C GLU A 68 17.69 31.10 -8.98
N GLU A 69 16.66 31.66 -9.62
CA GLU A 69 16.04 32.92 -9.21
C GLU A 69 15.53 32.87 -7.77
N MET A 70 14.85 31.79 -7.36
CA MET A 70 14.39 31.61 -5.97
C MET A 70 15.57 31.62 -4.99
N ARG A 71 16.66 30.94 -5.33
CA ARG A 71 17.89 30.91 -4.52
C ARG A 71 18.55 32.28 -4.42
N GLU A 72 18.61 33.04 -5.50
CA GLU A 72 19.12 34.41 -5.55
C GLU A 72 18.26 35.39 -4.73
N GLU A 73 16.92 35.19 -4.75
CA GLU A 73 15.98 35.94 -3.92
C GLU A 73 16.03 35.53 -2.43
N GLY A 74 16.91 34.60 -2.04
CA GLY A 74 17.10 34.15 -0.66
C GLY A 74 16.03 33.18 -0.15
N VAL A 75 15.24 32.59 -1.05
CA VAL A 75 14.25 31.56 -0.69
C VAL A 75 14.97 30.26 -0.35
N LYS A 76 14.71 29.74 0.84
CA LYS A 76 15.21 28.42 1.23
C LYS A 76 14.38 27.33 0.55
N LEU A 77 14.96 26.69 -0.46
CA LEU A 77 14.34 25.54 -1.12
C LEU A 77 14.34 24.32 -0.19
N THR A 78 13.16 23.87 0.24
CA THR A 78 13.02 22.73 1.18
C THR A 78 12.30 21.54 0.54
N HIS A 79 11.19 21.78 -0.14
CA HIS A 79 10.43 20.78 -0.88
C HIS A 79 10.22 21.30 -2.30
N TYR A 80 11.15 20.98 -3.17
CA TYR A 80 11.15 21.45 -4.57
C TYR A 80 11.58 20.35 -5.52
N GLY A 81 11.23 20.49 -6.77
CA GLY A 81 11.62 19.53 -7.78
C GLY A 81 10.78 19.62 -9.04
N ILE A 82 10.81 18.56 -9.80
CA ILE A 82 10.09 18.43 -11.06
C ILE A 82 9.16 17.21 -11.05
N ARG A 83 8.15 17.25 -11.93
CA ARG A 83 7.26 16.12 -12.22
C ARG A 83 7.29 15.81 -13.70
N ILE A 84 7.39 14.52 -14.04
CA ILE A 84 7.30 13.98 -15.40
C ILE A 84 6.08 13.04 -15.44
N ASP A 85 5.15 13.30 -16.36
CA ASP A 85 3.87 12.62 -16.46
C ASP A 85 3.72 11.81 -17.77
N SER A 86 4.71 11.86 -18.66
CA SER A 86 4.66 11.23 -19.98
C SER A 86 6.04 10.89 -20.53
N GLY A 87 6.07 10.09 -21.60
CA GLY A 87 7.29 9.68 -22.28
C GLY A 87 8.05 8.54 -21.60
N ASP A 88 9.31 8.36 -21.97
CA ASP A 88 10.20 7.36 -21.34
C ASP A 88 10.69 7.88 -19.98
N LEU A 89 9.99 7.52 -18.92
CA LEU A 89 10.26 7.99 -17.56
C LEU A 89 11.67 7.62 -17.08
N ALA A 90 12.20 6.44 -17.48
CA ALA A 90 13.54 6.02 -17.08
C ALA A 90 14.60 6.90 -17.72
N TYR A 91 14.53 7.11 -19.01
CA TYR A 91 15.45 7.96 -19.77
C TYR A 91 15.34 9.43 -19.32
N LEU A 92 14.12 9.98 -19.33
CA LEU A 92 13.88 11.39 -19.03
C LEU A 92 14.30 11.75 -17.60
N SER A 93 14.02 10.88 -16.62
CA SER A 93 14.44 11.16 -15.24
C SER A 93 15.96 11.17 -15.06
N LYS A 94 16.68 10.30 -15.77
CA LYS A 94 18.16 10.28 -15.74
C LYS A 94 18.76 11.53 -16.34
N GLU A 95 18.27 11.96 -17.52
CA GLU A 95 18.76 13.17 -18.17
C GLU A 95 18.37 14.43 -17.37
N ALA A 96 17.15 14.51 -16.87
CA ALA A 96 16.72 15.60 -16.00
C ALA A 96 17.57 15.70 -14.73
N TYR A 97 17.88 14.56 -14.10
CA TYR A 97 18.77 14.52 -12.92
C TYR A 97 20.16 15.07 -13.23
N LYS A 98 20.76 14.70 -14.38
CA LYS A 98 22.05 15.23 -14.79
C LYS A 98 22.03 16.76 -14.95
N MET A 99 20.97 17.29 -15.54
CA MET A 99 20.79 18.72 -15.73
C MET A 99 20.62 19.45 -14.38
N LEU A 100 19.78 18.94 -13.50
CA LEU A 100 19.56 19.48 -12.16
C LEU A 100 20.84 19.45 -11.33
N ALA A 101 21.55 18.32 -11.30
CA ALA A 101 22.80 18.17 -10.57
C ALA A 101 23.91 19.12 -11.10
N ALA A 102 24.01 19.27 -12.41
CA ALA A 102 24.97 20.21 -13.03
C ALA A 102 24.71 21.69 -12.66
N ALA A 103 23.43 22.03 -12.36
CA ALA A 103 23.02 23.35 -11.87
C ALA A 103 23.08 23.48 -10.32
N GLY A 104 23.52 22.43 -9.61
CA GLY A 104 23.63 22.42 -8.16
C GLY A 104 22.31 22.20 -7.44
N PHE A 105 21.40 21.41 -8.02
CA PHE A 105 20.10 20.99 -7.48
C PHE A 105 19.98 19.46 -7.47
N ASP A 106 21.02 18.77 -7.01
CA ASP A 106 21.10 17.30 -6.93
C ASP A 106 20.17 16.70 -5.87
N ASP A 107 19.68 17.52 -4.95
CA ASP A 107 18.68 17.19 -3.93
C ASP A 107 17.23 17.42 -4.38
N ALA A 108 17.01 17.96 -5.58
CA ALA A 108 15.67 18.19 -6.11
C ALA A 108 14.89 16.87 -6.27
N THR A 109 13.62 16.90 -5.88
CA THR A 109 12.72 15.75 -6.08
C THR A 109 12.40 15.58 -7.56
N ILE A 110 12.50 14.34 -8.06
CA ILE A 110 11.97 13.96 -9.36
C ILE A 110 10.76 13.05 -9.14
N SER A 111 9.57 13.59 -9.40
CA SER A 111 8.32 12.88 -9.31
C SER A 111 7.93 12.30 -10.65
N ALA A 112 7.43 11.07 -10.67
CA ALA A 112 6.80 10.48 -11.84
C ALA A 112 5.31 10.20 -11.59
N SER A 113 4.53 10.33 -12.64
CA SER A 113 3.13 9.91 -12.73
C SER A 113 2.89 9.27 -14.10
N SER A 114 1.66 9.07 -14.54
CA SER A 114 1.31 8.36 -15.79
C SER A 114 1.07 6.86 -15.60
N ASP A 115 -0.18 6.52 -15.26
CA ASP A 115 -0.67 5.14 -15.16
C ASP A 115 0.24 4.16 -14.40
N LEU A 116 0.92 4.67 -13.36
CA LEU A 116 1.84 3.88 -12.56
C LEU A 116 1.12 2.75 -11.82
N ASP A 117 1.78 1.61 -11.80
CA ASP A 117 1.46 0.46 -10.97
C ASP A 117 2.75 -0.12 -10.35
N GLU A 118 2.60 -1.15 -9.55
CA GLU A 118 3.73 -1.81 -8.88
C GLU A 118 4.74 -2.40 -9.86
N TYR A 119 4.29 -2.91 -11.00
CA TYR A 119 5.17 -3.54 -12.01
C TYR A 119 5.99 -2.49 -12.76
N LEU A 120 5.34 -1.40 -13.15
CA LEU A 120 6.03 -0.29 -13.81
C LEU A 120 7.04 0.38 -12.87
N ILE A 121 6.67 0.57 -11.60
CA ILE A 121 7.60 1.12 -10.59
C ILE A 121 8.80 0.21 -10.39
N ASP A 122 8.59 -1.11 -10.28
CA ASP A 122 9.68 -2.09 -10.13
C ASP A 122 10.61 -2.07 -11.35
N SER A 123 10.03 -2.04 -12.56
CA SER A 123 10.78 -1.91 -13.81
C SER A 123 11.60 -0.62 -13.86
N LEU A 124 11.02 0.53 -13.51
CA LEU A 124 11.72 1.81 -13.47
C LEU A 124 12.88 1.81 -12.46
N LYS A 125 12.68 1.21 -11.29
CA LYS A 125 13.75 1.04 -10.28
C LYS A 125 14.87 0.13 -10.79
N THR A 126 14.53 -0.97 -11.45
CA THR A 126 15.50 -1.88 -12.07
C THR A 126 16.33 -1.20 -13.17
N GLN A 127 15.75 -0.22 -13.86
CA GLN A 127 16.42 0.59 -14.87
C GLN A 127 17.24 1.76 -14.28
N ASP A 128 17.37 1.87 -12.95
CA ASP A 128 18.03 3.00 -12.27
C ASP A 128 17.43 4.38 -12.58
N ALA A 129 16.11 4.44 -12.84
CA ALA A 129 15.40 5.70 -13.00
C ALA A 129 15.63 6.60 -11.77
N LYS A 130 15.89 7.88 -12.02
CA LYS A 130 16.18 8.87 -10.97
C LYS A 130 14.89 9.49 -10.41
N ILE A 131 13.97 8.62 -10.03
CA ILE A 131 12.65 8.97 -9.52
C ILE A 131 12.60 8.63 -8.03
N ASN A 132 12.25 9.60 -7.21
CA ASN A 132 12.15 9.44 -5.75
C ASN A 132 10.76 9.77 -5.18
N SER A 133 9.81 10.16 -6.04
CA SER A 133 8.41 10.40 -5.70
C SER A 133 7.48 9.85 -6.78
N TRP A 134 6.35 9.26 -6.37
CA TRP A 134 5.46 8.51 -7.25
C TRP A 134 4.02 8.99 -7.08
N GLY A 135 3.43 9.47 -8.17
CA GLY A 135 2.01 9.82 -8.26
C GLY A 135 1.21 8.64 -8.81
N VAL A 136 0.75 7.74 -7.93
CA VAL A 136 -0.02 6.56 -8.33
C VAL A 136 -1.51 6.88 -8.24
N GLY A 137 -2.20 6.83 -9.36
CA GLY A 137 -3.61 7.23 -9.48
C GLY A 137 -4.54 6.04 -9.67
N THR A 138 -5.10 5.91 -10.88
CA THR A 138 -6.17 4.98 -11.25
C THR A 138 -5.90 3.54 -10.83
N ASN A 139 -4.72 3.02 -11.09
CA ASN A 139 -4.40 1.62 -10.80
C ASN A 139 -4.49 1.28 -9.30
N LEU A 140 -4.07 2.22 -8.43
CA LEU A 140 -4.17 2.07 -6.98
C LEU A 140 -5.61 2.24 -6.49
N ILE A 141 -6.30 3.33 -6.89
CA ILE A 141 -7.59 3.69 -6.31
C ILE A 141 -8.72 2.75 -6.74
N THR A 142 -8.61 2.15 -7.93
CA THR A 142 -9.56 1.16 -8.43
C THR A 142 -9.18 -0.28 -8.05
N SER A 143 -7.98 -0.50 -7.48
CA SER A 143 -7.42 -1.84 -7.31
C SER A 143 -7.52 -2.66 -8.60
N LYS A 144 -6.99 -2.12 -9.70
CA LYS A 144 -7.25 -2.50 -11.10
C LYS A 144 -7.30 -4.00 -11.36
N ASP A 145 -6.37 -4.78 -10.79
CA ASP A 145 -6.30 -6.23 -11.04
C ASP A 145 -7.28 -7.04 -10.18
N ASN A 146 -7.68 -6.50 -9.01
CA ASN A 146 -8.62 -7.12 -8.10
C ASN A 146 -9.57 -6.07 -7.51
N PRO A 147 -10.49 -5.52 -8.32
CA PRO A 147 -11.33 -4.38 -7.91
C PRO A 147 -12.43 -4.76 -6.90
N ALA A 148 -12.62 -6.06 -6.63
CA ALA A 148 -13.63 -6.53 -5.69
C ALA A 148 -13.12 -7.74 -4.90
N PHE A 149 -13.40 -7.74 -3.59
CA PHE A 149 -13.22 -8.93 -2.76
C PHE A 149 -14.45 -9.83 -2.90
N GLY A 150 -14.24 -11.09 -3.30
CA GLY A 150 -15.28 -12.10 -3.35
C GLY A 150 -15.72 -12.49 -1.93
N GLY A 151 -16.85 -11.97 -1.47
CA GLY A 151 -17.44 -12.37 -0.20
C GLY A 151 -18.23 -13.66 -0.32
N VAL A 152 -18.02 -14.63 0.59
CA VAL A 152 -18.80 -15.87 0.68
C VAL A 152 -19.29 -16.03 2.10
N TYR A 153 -20.61 -16.26 2.24
CA TYR A 153 -21.24 -16.59 3.52
C TYR A 153 -21.89 -17.97 3.42
N LYS A 154 -21.47 -18.90 4.27
CA LYS A 154 -21.96 -20.29 4.28
C LYS A 154 -22.31 -20.74 5.69
N LEU A 155 -23.39 -21.51 5.81
CA LEU A 155 -23.77 -22.18 7.05
C LEU A 155 -22.74 -23.27 7.38
N ALA A 156 -22.06 -23.14 8.52
CA ALA A 156 -21.04 -24.06 8.98
C ALA A 156 -21.45 -24.86 10.23
N ALA A 157 -22.36 -24.34 11.04
CA ALA A 157 -22.89 -25.03 12.21
C ALA A 157 -24.24 -24.45 12.61
N VAL A 158 -25.03 -25.24 13.33
CA VAL A 158 -26.32 -24.85 13.93
C VAL A 158 -26.30 -25.22 15.41
N LYS A 159 -26.86 -24.38 16.26
CA LYS A 159 -27.09 -24.63 17.66
C LYS A 159 -28.57 -24.56 17.94
N ASP A 160 -29.16 -25.67 18.39
CA ASP A 160 -30.58 -25.73 18.74
C ASP A 160 -30.85 -24.97 20.04
N SER A 161 -32.08 -24.47 20.19
CA SER A 161 -32.52 -23.82 21.41
C SER A 161 -32.44 -24.80 22.59
N GLY A 162 -31.63 -24.41 23.60
CA GLY A 162 -31.40 -25.27 24.78
C GLY A 162 -30.20 -26.24 24.65
N SER A 163 -29.55 -26.34 23.47
CA SER A 163 -28.30 -27.09 23.33
C SER A 163 -27.11 -26.26 23.83
N SER A 164 -26.14 -26.93 24.45
CA SER A 164 -24.84 -26.31 24.79
C SER A 164 -23.84 -26.39 23.62
N THR A 165 -24.07 -27.29 22.64
CA THR A 165 -23.12 -27.60 21.57
C THR A 165 -23.64 -27.20 20.20
N PHE A 166 -22.72 -26.90 19.29
CA PHE A 166 -22.98 -26.67 17.87
C PHE A 166 -22.94 -27.98 17.09
N THR A 167 -23.96 -28.23 16.25
CA THR A 167 -23.95 -29.32 15.27
C THR A 167 -23.33 -28.84 13.97
N PRO A 168 -22.18 -29.39 13.54
CA PRO A 168 -21.53 -29.03 12.28
C PRO A 168 -22.44 -29.26 11.07
N LYS A 169 -22.35 -28.36 10.08
CA LYS A 169 -23.08 -28.48 8.82
C LYS A 169 -22.08 -28.33 7.67
N ILE A 170 -22.23 -29.14 6.64
CA ILE A 170 -21.36 -29.13 5.47
C ILE A 170 -22.21 -29.10 4.19
N LYS A 171 -21.80 -28.26 3.24
CA LYS A 171 -22.26 -28.33 1.86
C LYS A 171 -21.17 -28.99 1.02
N LEU A 172 -21.50 -30.13 0.42
CA LEU A 172 -20.65 -30.78 -0.56
C LEU A 172 -20.73 -30.04 -1.90
N SER A 173 -19.63 -29.98 -2.63
CA SER A 173 -19.54 -29.38 -3.95
C SER A 173 -18.58 -30.19 -4.80
N GLU A 174 -18.85 -30.27 -6.10
CA GLU A 174 -17.92 -30.86 -7.08
C GLU A 174 -16.58 -30.10 -7.15
N ASN A 175 -16.62 -28.79 -6.89
CA ASN A 175 -15.40 -28.00 -6.71
C ASN A 175 -14.98 -28.03 -5.23
N THR A 176 -13.88 -28.71 -4.95
CA THR A 176 -13.34 -28.87 -3.59
C THR A 176 -13.05 -27.57 -2.87
N GLU A 177 -12.64 -26.51 -3.59
CA GLU A 177 -12.44 -25.18 -3.03
C GLU A 177 -13.73 -24.53 -2.50
N LYS A 178 -14.90 -25.02 -2.97
CA LYS A 178 -16.22 -24.55 -2.53
C LYS A 178 -16.84 -25.40 -1.43
N VAL A 179 -16.18 -26.43 -0.97
CA VAL A 179 -16.65 -27.24 0.16
C VAL A 179 -16.58 -26.39 1.43
N THR A 180 -17.67 -26.45 2.21
CA THR A 180 -17.72 -25.73 3.50
C THR A 180 -16.81 -26.43 4.51
N ASN A 181 -15.95 -25.70 5.19
CA ASN A 181 -15.26 -26.19 6.37
C ASN A 181 -16.24 -26.13 7.56
N PRO A 182 -16.75 -27.28 8.08
CA PRO A 182 -17.85 -27.32 9.06
C PRO A 182 -17.39 -26.97 10.47
N GLY A 183 -18.33 -26.61 11.33
CA GLY A 183 -18.13 -26.37 12.76
C GLY A 183 -18.16 -24.87 13.14
N ASN A 184 -18.31 -24.62 14.44
CA ASN A 184 -18.16 -23.29 15.02
C ASN A 184 -16.66 -23.02 15.26
N LYS A 185 -16.05 -22.20 14.44
CA LYS A 185 -14.59 -22.04 14.34
C LYS A 185 -14.12 -20.64 14.70
N THR A 186 -12.87 -20.55 15.09
CA THR A 186 -12.10 -19.31 15.19
C THR A 186 -10.80 -19.41 14.40
N VAL A 187 -10.06 -18.31 14.29
CA VAL A 187 -8.80 -18.23 13.56
C VAL A 187 -7.77 -17.57 14.44
N TYR A 188 -6.63 -18.24 14.60
CA TYR A 188 -5.44 -17.70 15.25
C TYR A 188 -4.30 -17.52 14.25
N ARG A 189 -3.55 -16.44 14.38
CA ARG A 189 -2.28 -16.26 13.70
C ARG A 189 -1.14 -16.67 14.62
N ILE A 190 -0.26 -17.51 14.09
CA ILE A 190 0.93 -18.04 14.80
C ILE A 190 2.13 -17.19 14.42
N TYR A 191 2.77 -16.60 15.42
CA TYR A 191 4.00 -15.84 15.25
C TYR A 191 5.19 -16.59 15.87
N SER A 192 6.37 -16.43 15.28
CA SER A 192 7.62 -16.87 15.87
C SER A 192 8.03 -15.92 17.00
N LYS A 193 8.23 -16.40 18.22
CA LYS A 193 8.75 -15.61 19.34
C LYS A 193 10.14 -15.01 19.03
N SER A 194 10.99 -15.73 18.30
CA SER A 194 12.37 -15.30 18.04
C SER A 194 12.49 -14.21 16.96
N THR A 195 11.55 -14.17 15.98
CA THR A 195 11.64 -13.26 14.84
C THR A 195 10.47 -12.29 14.73
N GLY A 196 9.36 -12.53 15.44
CA GLY A 196 8.09 -11.80 15.28
C GLY A 196 7.40 -12.05 13.93
N LYS A 197 7.91 -12.97 13.11
CA LYS A 197 7.37 -13.27 11.79
C LYS A 197 6.21 -14.28 11.87
N ILE A 198 5.27 -14.16 10.92
CA ILE A 198 4.14 -15.10 10.76
C ILE A 198 4.68 -16.47 10.36
N LYS A 199 4.18 -17.51 11.04
CA LYS A 199 4.42 -18.91 10.68
C LYS A 199 3.26 -19.51 9.90
N ALA A 200 2.02 -19.30 10.39
CA ALA A 200 0.81 -19.83 9.78
C ALA A 200 -0.43 -19.15 10.36
N ASP A 201 -1.57 -19.34 9.69
CA ASP A 201 -2.90 -19.08 10.24
C ASP A 201 -3.57 -20.40 10.58
N LEU A 202 -4.02 -20.55 11.83
CA LEU A 202 -4.64 -21.75 12.37
C LEU A 202 -6.16 -21.57 12.43
N ILE A 203 -6.90 -22.40 11.69
CA ILE A 203 -8.35 -22.54 11.82
C ILE A 203 -8.62 -23.69 12.80
N CYS A 204 -9.35 -23.43 13.86
CA CYS A 204 -9.67 -24.41 14.89
C CYS A 204 -11.13 -24.28 15.36
N MET A 205 -11.61 -25.20 16.16
CA MET A 205 -12.91 -25.07 16.81
C MET A 205 -12.84 -23.96 17.87
N ALA A 206 -13.91 -23.23 18.07
CA ALA A 206 -13.95 -22.08 18.97
C ALA A 206 -13.82 -22.43 20.46
N ASP A 207 -13.98 -23.71 20.80
CA ASP A 207 -13.84 -24.27 22.15
C ASP A 207 -12.49 -24.98 22.38
N GLU A 208 -11.62 -25.07 21.35
CA GLU A 208 -10.25 -25.55 21.52
C GLU A 208 -9.39 -24.50 22.25
N VAL A 209 -8.62 -24.97 23.22
CA VAL A 209 -7.70 -24.15 24.00
C VAL A 209 -6.27 -24.57 23.69
N PHE A 210 -5.42 -23.59 23.40
CA PHE A 210 -4.02 -23.83 23.08
C PHE A 210 -3.12 -23.22 24.15
N ASP A 211 -2.19 -24.04 24.64
CA ASP A 211 -1.08 -23.56 25.49
C ASP A 211 0.14 -23.29 24.57
N PRO A 212 0.65 -22.05 24.49
CA PRO A 212 1.84 -21.76 23.71
C PRO A 212 3.11 -22.48 24.16
N GLU A 213 3.13 -23.03 25.37
CA GLU A 213 4.24 -23.83 25.87
C GLU A 213 4.17 -25.31 25.41
N GLU A 214 3.05 -25.74 24.86
CA GLU A 214 2.89 -27.08 24.29
C GLU A 214 3.16 -27.10 22.78
N THR A 215 3.66 -28.23 22.31
CA THR A 215 3.90 -28.49 20.90
C THR A 215 2.62 -28.91 20.20
N MET A 216 2.25 -28.22 19.11
CA MET A 216 1.11 -28.59 18.28
C MET A 216 1.53 -29.11 16.90
N ILE A 217 0.64 -29.86 16.26
CA ILE A 217 0.76 -30.25 14.85
C ILE A 217 -0.39 -29.61 14.09
N ILE A 218 -0.05 -28.80 13.11
CA ILE A 218 -1.00 -28.19 12.17
C ILE A 218 -0.91 -28.90 10.82
N PHE A 219 -1.96 -28.85 10.04
CA PHE A 219 -2.04 -29.50 8.73
C PHE A 219 -2.78 -28.64 7.72
N ASP A 220 -2.47 -28.82 6.43
CA ASP A 220 -3.18 -28.16 5.35
C ASP A 220 -4.60 -28.74 5.24
N PRO A 221 -5.66 -27.92 5.25
CA PRO A 221 -7.04 -28.41 5.22
C PRO A 221 -7.43 -29.10 3.89
N ILE A 222 -6.70 -28.85 2.80
CA ILE A 222 -6.91 -29.48 1.51
C ILE A 222 -6.01 -30.73 1.38
N ASP A 223 -4.72 -30.55 1.61
CA ASP A 223 -3.70 -31.58 1.54
C ASP A 223 -3.36 -32.08 2.95
N THR A 224 -4.25 -32.80 3.59
CA THR A 224 -4.15 -33.17 5.03
C THR A 224 -2.92 -34.01 5.39
N TRP A 225 -2.18 -34.52 4.42
CA TRP A 225 -0.89 -35.19 4.59
C TRP A 225 0.25 -34.19 4.83
N LYS A 226 0.10 -32.93 4.39
CA LYS A 226 1.06 -31.85 4.67
C LYS A 226 0.87 -31.38 6.09
N LYS A 227 1.83 -31.73 6.96
CA LYS A 227 1.80 -31.41 8.38
C LYS A 227 3.05 -30.66 8.80
N THR A 228 2.86 -29.73 9.71
CA THR A 228 3.95 -28.96 10.30
C THR A 228 3.88 -29.03 11.84
N LYS A 229 5.01 -29.28 12.45
CA LYS A 229 5.15 -29.27 13.91
C LYS A 229 5.57 -27.88 14.39
N VAL A 230 4.75 -27.27 15.24
CA VAL A 230 5.03 -26.00 15.90
C VAL A 230 5.45 -26.29 17.32
N LEU A 231 6.73 -26.05 17.64
CA LEU A 231 7.33 -26.41 18.93
C LEU A 231 6.85 -25.47 20.04
N GLY A 232 6.47 -26.03 21.17
CA GLY A 232 6.09 -25.29 22.37
C GLY A 232 7.19 -24.33 22.83
N GLY A 233 6.80 -23.22 23.43
CA GLY A 233 7.72 -22.15 23.87
C GLY A 233 8.29 -21.26 22.74
N THR A 234 8.11 -21.64 21.46
CA THR A 234 8.72 -20.93 20.31
C THR A 234 7.75 -20.05 19.54
N TYR A 235 6.49 -20.01 19.91
CA TYR A 235 5.45 -19.29 19.19
C TYR A 235 4.51 -18.50 20.12
N GLU A 236 3.81 -17.54 19.52
CA GLU A 236 2.69 -16.79 20.11
C GLU A 236 1.48 -16.93 19.23
N LEU A 237 0.30 -16.87 19.86
CA LEU A 237 -1.01 -16.93 19.17
C LEU A 237 -1.73 -15.58 19.31
N ARG A 238 -2.31 -15.11 18.22
CA ARG A 238 -3.23 -13.98 18.23
C ARG A 238 -4.53 -14.38 17.56
N GLU A 239 -5.66 -14.25 18.26
CA GLU A 239 -6.97 -14.42 17.66
C GLU A 239 -7.23 -13.29 16.64
N LEU A 240 -7.73 -13.66 15.45
CA LEU A 240 -7.96 -12.70 14.36
C LEU A 240 -9.42 -12.24 14.31
N LEU A 241 -10.36 -12.97 14.87
CA LEU A 241 -11.78 -12.62 14.83
C LEU A 241 -12.07 -11.55 15.88
N ILE A 242 -12.58 -10.41 15.43
CA ILE A 242 -12.96 -9.28 16.27
C ILE A 242 -14.50 -9.16 16.25
N PRO A 243 -15.19 -9.06 17.40
CA PRO A 243 -16.63 -8.89 17.42
C PRO A 243 -17.00 -7.49 16.89
N VAL A 244 -17.81 -7.45 15.85
CA VAL A 244 -18.30 -6.20 15.23
C VAL A 244 -19.72 -5.89 15.67
N ILE A 245 -20.57 -6.93 15.76
CA ILE A 245 -21.97 -6.82 16.19
C ILE A 245 -22.23 -7.89 17.25
N ARG A 246 -22.82 -7.49 18.38
CA ARG A 246 -23.34 -8.41 19.41
C ARG A 246 -24.77 -8.01 19.76
N GLU A 247 -25.66 -8.98 19.84
CA GLU A 247 -27.09 -8.78 20.19
C GLU A 247 -27.75 -7.65 19.38
N GLY A 248 -27.46 -7.64 18.05
CA GLY A 248 -27.99 -6.62 17.14
C GLY A 248 -27.36 -5.22 17.27
N LYS A 249 -26.38 -5.03 18.15
CA LYS A 249 -25.71 -3.75 18.36
C LYS A 249 -24.28 -3.79 17.86
N ARG A 250 -23.85 -2.71 17.18
CA ARG A 250 -22.45 -2.51 16.80
C ARG A 250 -21.61 -2.30 18.06
N VAL A 251 -20.61 -3.15 18.24
CA VAL A 251 -19.67 -3.10 19.38
C VAL A 251 -18.24 -2.70 18.96
N TYR A 252 -17.98 -2.58 17.66
CA TYR A 252 -16.70 -2.19 17.12
C TYR A 252 -16.70 -0.71 16.70
N THR A 253 -15.72 0.04 17.17
CA THR A 253 -15.43 1.39 16.70
C THR A 253 -14.28 1.32 15.72
N SER A 254 -14.48 1.83 14.49
CA SER A 254 -13.41 1.87 13.49
C SER A 254 -12.31 2.83 13.94
N PRO A 255 -11.05 2.40 13.92
CA PRO A 255 -9.92 3.30 14.19
C PRO A 255 -9.81 4.41 13.13
N GLU A 256 -9.08 5.46 13.47
CA GLU A 256 -8.73 6.53 12.53
C GLU A 256 -7.83 6.01 11.39
N VAL A 257 -7.89 6.67 10.23
CA VAL A 257 -7.16 6.21 9.02
C VAL A 257 -5.65 6.12 9.26
N MET A 258 -5.08 7.03 10.04
CA MET A 258 -3.65 7.02 10.34
C MET A 258 -3.26 5.86 11.27
N GLU A 259 -4.11 5.50 12.23
CA GLU A 259 -3.93 4.30 13.07
C GLU A 259 -3.99 3.02 12.24
N LEU A 260 -4.93 2.95 11.28
CA LEU A 260 -5.02 1.83 10.34
C LEU A 260 -3.78 1.72 9.46
N ARG A 261 -3.20 2.84 9.04
CA ARG A 261 -1.95 2.88 8.30
C ARG A 261 -0.78 2.30 9.11
N GLU A 262 -0.64 2.72 10.36
CA GLU A 262 0.40 2.21 11.26
C GLU A 262 0.22 0.72 11.53
N TYR A 263 -1.02 0.29 11.77
CA TYR A 263 -1.36 -1.12 11.92
C TYR A 263 -0.97 -1.92 10.67
N CYS A 264 -1.32 -1.45 9.48
CA CYS A 264 -0.98 -2.08 8.21
C CYS A 264 0.55 -2.22 8.05
N GLN A 265 1.32 -1.17 8.33
CA GLN A 265 2.78 -1.21 8.29
C GLN A 265 3.35 -2.24 9.28
N LYS A 266 2.83 -2.27 10.51
CA LYS A 266 3.24 -3.22 11.53
C LYS A 266 2.98 -4.66 11.08
N GLU A 267 1.80 -4.95 10.54
CA GLU A 267 1.44 -6.29 10.05
C GLU A 267 2.28 -6.70 8.84
N GLN A 268 2.52 -5.80 7.89
CA GLN A 268 3.41 -6.08 6.76
C GLN A 268 4.84 -6.45 7.20
N ASN A 269 5.33 -5.87 8.28
CA ASN A 269 6.65 -6.20 8.81
C ASN A 269 6.71 -7.60 9.46
N THR A 270 5.58 -8.22 9.75
CA THR A 270 5.52 -9.61 10.23
C THR A 270 5.59 -10.64 9.11
N LEU A 271 5.39 -10.24 7.86
CA LEU A 271 5.55 -11.13 6.70
C LEU A 271 7.04 -11.38 6.41
N TRP A 272 7.34 -12.57 5.91
CA TRP A 272 8.65 -12.92 5.37
C TRP A 272 8.88 -12.16 4.06
N ASP A 273 10.14 -11.87 3.73
CA ASP A 273 10.48 -11.15 2.50
C ASP A 273 10.04 -11.92 1.25
N GLU A 274 10.10 -13.25 1.32
CA GLU A 274 9.62 -14.15 0.26
C GLU A 274 8.10 -14.01 0.00
N SER A 275 7.32 -13.73 1.03
CA SER A 275 5.86 -13.53 0.91
C SER A 275 5.50 -12.13 0.40
N ARG A 276 6.46 -11.19 0.45
CA ARG A 276 6.28 -9.80 0.01
C ARG A 276 6.75 -9.55 -1.42
N ARG A 277 7.22 -10.58 -2.12
CA ARG A 277 7.64 -10.45 -3.52
C ARG A 277 6.47 -10.05 -4.40
N LEU A 278 6.74 -9.16 -5.35
CA LEU A 278 5.76 -8.76 -6.36
C LEU A 278 5.46 -9.93 -7.32
N VAL A 279 6.49 -10.68 -7.70
CA VAL A 279 6.37 -11.83 -8.60
C VAL A 279 6.66 -13.12 -7.83
N ASN A 280 5.78 -14.11 -7.98
CA ASN A 280 5.88 -15.41 -7.32
C ASN A 280 6.07 -15.31 -5.79
N PRO A 281 5.17 -14.65 -5.06
CA PRO A 281 5.26 -14.59 -3.61
C PRO A 281 5.11 -15.97 -2.98
N GLN A 282 5.88 -16.24 -1.92
CA GLN A 282 5.69 -17.44 -1.11
C GLN A 282 4.36 -17.34 -0.36
N LYS A 283 3.54 -18.38 -0.44
CA LYS A 283 2.29 -18.44 0.34
C LYS A 283 2.59 -18.51 1.84
N VAL A 284 1.80 -17.81 2.64
CA VAL A 284 1.73 -18.01 4.09
C VAL A 284 0.88 -19.26 4.34
N TYR A 285 1.34 -20.13 5.24
CA TYR A 285 0.63 -21.37 5.58
C TYR A 285 -0.54 -21.12 6.52
#